data_b2fe1d851660f059e53ff1bdf2b03c06
#
_entry.id   b2fe1d851660f059e53ff1bdf2b03c06
#
_cell.length_a   1.000
_cell.length_b   1.000
_cell.length_c   1.000
_cell.angle_alpha   90.00
_cell.angle_beta   90.00
_cell.angle_gamma   90.00
#
_symmetry.space_group_name_H-M   'P 1'
#
loop_
_entity.id
_entity.type
_entity.pdbx_description
1 polymer ?
#
loop_
_entity_poly.entity_id
_entity_poly.type
_entity_poly.pdbx_seq_one_letter_code
_entity_poly.pdbx_strand_id
1 'polypeptide(L)'
;MGGMCTAARLAKAGFEVTVFEASDRHGGKCRTEWIGNYAFDTGPSLLTLPAVYRDFFQRTGDVMGRVVELQPVSPSFDYRFADGSAVRFANLSRKETLTAIEESFGNSSAQEWDQIMRQAESMWDVSREPFIESELRSVLSLLKRPTLLRDLRVIAPWKSLRGLRLKDQRLRKILDRYATYSGSDPRVAPAVLASIAFVEEAFGAWHIKGGVGKLADAVYQRCLDRGVKFEFNVSVKEINHDGNSTTGITLADNRKIDSSIVVANADATTVYNKLITGKVKSVRKERAKLAKADPSLAGFSLLLGLRPSESEAGISHHNIFFPENYDAEFVDIFDRKKPVTDPTIYLCAPRDESMVKHPGHEAWFVLVNAPRHDASNKDGFNWNDADFNHRYAMQIIDSLESRGISIRDRLDLLEIRTPADLERTVAAPGGAIYGTSSNGARSAFMRAKNRSPLKGLYCVGGSAHPGGGLPLVGLSAEIVTQAIVGKANH
;
A
#
# COMPACT_ATOMS: atom_id res chain seq x y z
N MET A 1 -6.24 -0.50 9.90
CA MET A 1 -5.75 -1.91 9.85
C MET A 1 -4.65 -2.18 10.88
N GLY A 2 -3.44 -1.60 10.77
CA GLY A 2 -2.32 -1.92 11.69
C GLY A 2 -2.63 -1.73 13.16
N GLY A 3 -3.29 -0.61 13.52
CA GLY A 3 -3.75 -0.34 14.89
C GLY A 3 -4.73 -1.39 15.40
N MET A 4 -5.72 -1.77 14.59
CA MET A 4 -6.71 -2.79 14.96
C MET A 4 -6.08 -4.18 15.14
N CYS A 5 -5.20 -4.59 14.20
CA CYS A 5 -4.47 -5.87 14.36
C CYS A 5 -3.62 -5.89 15.62
N THR A 6 -2.96 -4.77 15.95
CA THR A 6 -2.20 -4.63 17.21
C THR A 6 -3.14 -4.68 18.43
N ALA A 7 -4.27 -3.96 18.37
CA ALA A 7 -5.24 -3.90 19.46
C ALA A 7 -5.79 -5.29 19.83
N ALA A 8 -6.25 -6.07 18.81
CA ALA A 8 -6.77 -7.43 19.03
C ALA A 8 -5.70 -8.37 19.63
N ARG A 9 -4.45 -8.29 19.15
CA ARG A 9 -3.32 -9.10 19.66
C ARG A 9 -2.96 -8.72 21.11
N LEU A 10 -2.91 -7.41 21.43
CA LEU A 10 -2.65 -6.93 22.79
C LEU A 10 -3.80 -7.29 23.74
N ALA A 11 -5.04 -7.13 23.34
CA ALA A 11 -6.20 -7.53 24.15
C ALA A 11 -6.17 -9.04 24.45
N LYS A 12 -5.82 -9.89 23.47
CA LYS A 12 -5.60 -11.31 23.70
C LYS A 12 -4.47 -11.58 24.71
N ALA A 13 -3.42 -10.75 24.71
CA ALA A 13 -2.32 -10.86 25.68
C ALA A 13 -2.67 -10.30 27.07
N GLY A 14 -3.89 -9.87 27.30
CA GLY A 14 -4.39 -9.43 28.61
C GLY A 14 -4.29 -7.93 28.86
N PHE A 15 -3.99 -7.12 27.84
CA PHE A 15 -4.01 -5.66 27.96
C PHE A 15 -5.43 -5.11 27.81
N GLU A 16 -5.76 -4.11 28.61
CA GLU A 16 -6.94 -3.27 28.36
C GLU A 16 -6.60 -2.28 27.25
N VAL A 17 -7.38 -2.31 26.14
CA VAL A 17 -7.09 -1.52 24.95
C VAL A 17 -8.29 -0.65 24.56
N THR A 18 -8.05 0.64 24.37
CA THR A 18 -9.01 1.58 23.78
C THR A 18 -8.40 2.18 22.51
N VAL A 19 -9.19 2.19 21.43
CA VAL A 19 -8.83 2.77 20.13
C VAL A 19 -9.62 4.06 19.94
N PHE A 20 -8.90 5.16 19.70
CA PHE A 20 -9.48 6.45 19.34
C PHE A 20 -9.30 6.68 17.83
N GLU A 21 -10.39 6.88 17.11
CA GLU A 21 -10.42 7.05 15.66
C GLU A 21 -11.07 8.41 15.31
N ALA A 22 -10.37 9.20 14.50
CA ALA A 22 -10.82 10.52 14.11
C ALA A 22 -12.04 10.50 13.17
N SER A 23 -12.17 9.43 12.35
CA SER A 23 -13.31 9.25 11.45
C SER A 23 -14.50 8.59 12.17
N ASP A 24 -15.62 8.55 11.47
CA ASP A 24 -16.86 7.90 11.93
C ASP A 24 -16.82 6.37 11.88
N ARG A 25 -15.74 5.78 11.31
CA ARG A 25 -15.63 4.34 11.09
C ARG A 25 -14.18 3.84 11.10
N HIS A 26 -14.03 2.54 11.21
CA HIS A 26 -12.75 1.83 11.20
C HIS A 26 -12.17 1.62 9.79
N GLY A 27 -10.98 1.02 9.70
CA GLY A 27 -10.35 0.56 8.46
C GLY A 27 -9.31 1.51 7.88
N GLY A 28 -9.47 2.82 8.05
CA GLY A 28 -8.59 3.84 7.45
C GLY A 28 -8.60 3.72 5.91
N LYS A 29 -7.44 3.49 5.27
CA LYS A 29 -7.34 3.29 3.82
C LYS A 29 -7.92 1.96 3.32
N CYS A 30 -8.08 0.97 4.18
CA CYS A 30 -8.66 -0.34 3.84
C CYS A 30 -10.17 -0.27 4.05
N ARG A 31 -10.89 0.20 3.03
CA ARG A 31 -12.34 0.35 3.09
C ARG A 31 -12.98 0.16 1.73
N THR A 32 -14.21 -0.30 1.75
CA THR A 32 -15.13 -0.32 0.62
C THR A 32 -16.22 0.71 0.88
N GLU A 33 -16.48 1.59 -0.07
CA GLU A 33 -17.46 2.67 0.06
C GLU A 33 -18.59 2.49 -0.94
N TRP A 34 -19.85 2.57 -0.47
CA TRP A 34 -21.02 2.64 -1.32
C TRP A 34 -21.26 4.08 -1.76
N ILE A 35 -21.29 4.30 -3.07
CA ILE A 35 -21.65 5.57 -3.68
C ILE A 35 -22.80 5.29 -4.66
N GLY A 36 -24.00 5.75 -4.32
CA GLY A 36 -25.21 5.41 -5.08
C GLY A 36 -25.48 3.90 -5.10
N ASN A 37 -25.36 3.30 -6.26
CA ASN A 37 -25.64 1.88 -6.50
C ASN A 37 -24.38 1.00 -6.60
N TYR A 38 -23.20 1.56 -6.32
CA TYR A 38 -21.90 0.94 -6.56
C TYR A 38 -21.04 0.96 -5.31
N ALA A 39 -20.34 -0.13 -5.04
CA ALA A 39 -19.34 -0.22 -4.00
C ALA A 39 -17.93 -0.22 -4.61
N PHE A 40 -17.03 0.56 -4.03
CA PHE A 40 -15.66 0.72 -4.50
C PHE A 40 -14.67 0.50 -3.39
N ASP A 41 -13.61 -0.24 -3.67
CA ASP A 41 -12.42 -0.26 -2.83
C ASP A 41 -11.65 1.05 -3.05
N THR A 42 -11.70 1.95 -2.07
CA THR A 42 -11.11 3.31 -2.16
C THR A 42 -9.67 3.38 -1.68
N GLY A 43 -9.03 2.24 -1.48
CA GLY A 43 -7.64 2.08 -1.09
C GLY A 43 -6.98 0.92 -1.83
N PRO A 44 -6.47 -0.11 -1.12
CA PRO A 44 -5.97 -1.31 -1.78
C PRO A 44 -7.12 -2.06 -2.46
N SER A 45 -6.88 -2.55 -3.68
CA SER A 45 -7.88 -3.27 -4.49
C SER A 45 -7.55 -4.76 -4.63
N LEU A 46 -6.47 -5.21 -4.00
CA LEU A 46 -6.10 -6.62 -4.00
C LEU A 46 -5.42 -7.01 -2.68
N LEU A 47 -5.50 -8.27 -2.32
CA LEU A 47 -4.73 -8.86 -1.23
C LEU A 47 -3.67 -9.80 -1.81
N THR A 48 -2.40 -9.59 -1.41
CA THR A 48 -1.31 -10.56 -1.56
C THR A 48 -0.94 -11.11 -0.18
N LEU A 49 -0.18 -12.21 -0.11
CA LEU A 49 0.26 -12.82 1.15
C LEU A 49 -0.88 -12.99 2.18
N PRO A 50 -1.98 -13.66 1.85
CA PRO A 50 -3.11 -13.83 2.77
C PRO A 50 -2.72 -14.57 4.06
N ALA A 51 -1.58 -15.26 4.07
CA ALA A 51 -1.04 -15.95 5.24
C ALA A 51 -0.85 -15.02 6.45
N VAL A 52 -0.53 -13.74 6.24
CA VAL A 52 -0.37 -12.75 7.31
C VAL A 52 -1.67 -12.55 8.10
N TYR A 53 -2.80 -12.46 7.39
CA TYR A 53 -4.09 -12.32 8.05
C TYR A 53 -4.64 -13.66 8.55
N ARG A 54 -4.34 -14.78 7.87
CA ARG A 54 -4.65 -16.12 8.41
C ARG A 54 -3.97 -16.33 9.76
N ASP A 55 -2.69 -15.97 9.89
CA ASP A 55 -1.96 -16.00 11.17
C ASP A 55 -2.60 -15.06 12.22
N PHE A 56 -2.96 -13.83 11.82
CA PHE A 56 -3.64 -12.89 12.71
C PHE A 56 -4.91 -13.49 13.31
N PHE A 57 -5.81 -14.03 12.48
CA PHE A 57 -7.05 -14.62 12.96
C PHE A 57 -6.76 -15.84 13.84
N GLN A 58 -5.90 -16.75 13.40
CA GLN A 58 -5.53 -17.94 14.18
C GLN A 58 -4.98 -17.58 15.56
N ARG A 59 -4.03 -16.66 15.62
CA ARG A 59 -3.44 -16.21 16.89
C ARG A 59 -4.39 -15.41 17.77
N THR A 60 -5.38 -14.77 17.20
CA THR A 60 -6.44 -14.11 17.99
C THR A 60 -7.64 -15.01 18.26
N GLY A 61 -7.60 -16.27 17.87
CA GLY A 61 -8.55 -17.33 18.22
C GLY A 61 -9.77 -17.41 17.30
N ASP A 62 -9.56 -17.29 16.00
CA ASP A 62 -10.56 -17.49 14.96
C ASP A 62 -9.90 -18.02 13.68
N VAL A 63 -10.69 -18.34 12.66
CA VAL A 63 -10.23 -18.81 11.36
C VAL A 63 -10.68 -17.82 10.27
N MET A 64 -9.73 -17.21 9.57
CA MET A 64 -10.01 -16.19 8.55
C MET A 64 -11.07 -16.64 7.53
N GLY A 65 -11.01 -17.88 7.05
CA GLY A 65 -11.95 -18.39 6.05
C GLY A 65 -13.41 -18.51 6.49
N ARG A 66 -13.72 -18.30 7.78
CA ARG A 66 -15.11 -18.22 8.29
C ARG A 66 -15.70 -16.82 8.16
N VAL A 67 -14.85 -15.80 8.09
CA VAL A 67 -15.24 -14.39 8.17
C VAL A 67 -14.87 -13.58 6.93
N VAL A 68 -13.95 -14.08 6.10
CA VAL A 68 -13.50 -13.43 4.86
C VAL A 68 -13.42 -14.47 3.75
N GLU A 69 -14.19 -14.28 2.69
CA GLU A 69 -14.14 -15.11 1.48
C GLU A 69 -13.09 -14.55 0.51
N LEU A 70 -12.03 -15.35 0.25
CA LEU A 70 -10.99 -15.03 -0.72
C LEU A 70 -11.24 -15.74 -2.04
N GLN A 71 -11.20 -15.00 -3.12
CA GLN A 71 -11.33 -15.50 -4.48
C GLN A 71 -10.02 -15.28 -5.23
N PRO A 72 -9.40 -16.31 -5.81
CA PRO A 72 -8.21 -16.13 -6.63
C PRO A 72 -8.57 -15.37 -7.92
N VAL A 73 -7.77 -14.38 -8.25
CA VAL A 73 -7.95 -13.58 -9.47
C VAL A 73 -7.23 -14.28 -10.63
N SER A 74 -7.91 -14.52 -11.75
CA SER A 74 -7.31 -15.15 -12.93
C SER A 74 -7.74 -14.45 -14.22
N PRO A 75 -6.78 -13.93 -15.02
CA PRO A 75 -5.35 -13.79 -14.77
C PRO A 75 -5.09 -12.84 -13.58
N SER A 76 -3.91 -12.91 -12.96
CA SER A 76 -3.55 -11.97 -11.90
C SER A 76 -3.50 -10.54 -12.41
N PHE A 77 -2.90 -10.35 -13.59
CA PHE A 77 -2.84 -9.07 -14.30
C PHE A 77 -2.90 -9.24 -15.82
N ASP A 78 -3.56 -8.30 -16.49
CA ASP A 78 -3.56 -8.10 -17.95
C ASP A 78 -2.75 -6.83 -18.25
N TYR A 79 -1.59 -6.97 -18.89
CA TYR A 79 -0.70 -5.88 -19.25
C TYR A 79 -0.86 -5.54 -20.72
N ARG A 80 -1.16 -4.28 -21.03
CA ARG A 80 -1.38 -3.78 -22.38
C ARG A 80 -0.45 -2.61 -22.67
N PHE A 81 0.17 -2.63 -23.84
CA PHE A 81 1.17 -1.66 -24.23
C PHE A 81 0.69 -0.76 -25.35
N ALA A 82 1.32 0.42 -25.51
CA ALA A 82 0.94 1.39 -26.53
C ALA A 82 1.13 0.89 -27.97
N ASP A 83 2.03 -0.09 -28.19
CA ASP A 83 2.24 -0.74 -29.49
C ASP A 83 1.15 -1.79 -29.86
N GLY A 84 0.13 -1.93 -29.03
CA GLY A 84 -0.96 -2.89 -29.20
C GLY A 84 -0.64 -4.31 -28.68
N SER A 85 0.60 -4.59 -28.26
CA SER A 85 0.92 -5.86 -27.64
C SER A 85 0.33 -6.00 -26.24
N ALA A 86 0.10 -7.23 -25.80
CA ALA A 86 -0.45 -7.52 -24.48
C ALA A 86 0.10 -8.84 -23.94
N VAL A 87 0.10 -9.00 -22.62
CA VAL A 87 0.41 -10.25 -21.95
C VAL A 87 -0.38 -10.40 -20.67
N ARG A 88 -0.90 -11.60 -20.40
CA ARG A 88 -1.64 -11.94 -19.18
C ARG A 88 -0.76 -12.80 -18.28
N PHE A 89 -0.53 -12.32 -17.07
CA PHE A 89 0.17 -13.09 -16.06
C PHE A 89 -0.80 -14.00 -15.34
N ALA A 90 -0.46 -15.29 -15.29
CA ALA A 90 -1.25 -16.26 -14.57
C ALA A 90 -1.15 -16.03 -13.04
N ASN A 91 -2.19 -16.38 -12.31
CA ASN A 91 -2.15 -16.35 -10.87
C ASN A 91 -1.60 -17.68 -10.32
N LEU A 92 -0.63 -17.62 -9.41
CA LEU A 92 -0.04 -18.79 -8.73
C LEU A 92 0.67 -19.79 -9.67
N SER A 93 0.98 -19.39 -10.90
CA SER A 93 1.59 -20.30 -11.89
C SER A 93 2.68 -19.59 -12.70
N ARG A 94 3.95 -19.73 -12.26
CA ARG A 94 5.11 -19.25 -13.03
C ARG A 94 5.17 -19.88 -14.42
N LYS A 95 4.87 -21.19 -14.51
CA LYS A 95 4.89 -21.90 -15.80
C LYS A 95 3.94 -21.27 -16.82
N GLU A 96 2.68 -21.02 -16.43
CA GLU A 96 1.69 -20.41 -17.32
C GLU A 96 2.06 -18.95 -17.67
N THR A 97 2.59 -18.20 -16.70
CA THR A 97 3.11 -16.84 -16.96
C THR A 97 4.24 -16.86 -18.00
N LEU A 98 5.21 -17.79 -17.87
CA LEU A 98 6.31 -17.92 -18.83
C LEU A 98 5.80 -18.35 -20.22
N THR A 99 4.82 -19.25 -20.29
CA THR A 99 4.17 -19.63 -21.57
C THR A 99 3.50 -18.41 -22.21
N ALA A 100 2.74 -17.62 -21.44
CA ALA A 100 2.10 -16.42 -21.97
C ALA A 100 3.12 -15.37 -22.46
N ILE A 101 4.26 -15.21 -21.75
CA ILE A 101 5.35 -14.33 -22.20
C ILE A 101 5.99 -14.87 -23.49
N GLU A 102 6.24 -16.17 -23.58
CA GLU A 102 6.82 -16.80 -24.76
C GLU A 102 5.93 -16.61 -25.98
N GLU A 103 4.63 -16.85 -25.86
CA GLU A 103 3.64 -16.66 -26.93
C GLU A 103 3.52 -15.20 -27.36
N SER A 104 3.59 -14.25 -26.42
CA SER A 104 3.40 -12.81 -26.70
C SER A 104 4.70 -12.12 -27.14
N PHE A 105 5.85 -12.49 -26.58
CA PHE A 105 7.11 -11.73 -26.68
C PHE A 105 8.31 -12.59 -27.11
N GLY A 106 8.13 -13.92 -27.23
CA GLY A 106 9.15 -14.87 -27.64
C GLY A 106 9.94 -15.48 -26.48
N ASN A 107 10.58 -16.62 -26.77
CA ASN A 107 11.27 -17.45 -25.79
C ASN A 107 12.40 -16.70 -25.04
N SER A 108 13.15 -15.81 -25.71
CA SER A 108 14.20 -15.02 -25.05
C SER A 108 13.64 -14.16 -23.91
N SER A 109 12.47 -13.52 -24.11
CA SER A 109 11.80 -12.71 -23.10
C SER A 109 11.31 -13.56 -21.92
N ALA A 110 10.77 -14.74 -22.18
CA ALA A 110 10.36 -15.69 -21.14
C ALA A 110 11.55 -16.15 -20.28
N GLN A 111 12.68 -16.49 -20.92
CA GLN A 111 13.90 -16.88 -20.21
C GLN A 111 14.47 -15.73 -19.35
N GLU A 112 14.48 -14.50 -19.87
CA GLU A 112 14.92 -13.32 -19.11
C GLU A 112 14.02 -13.09 -17.88
N TRP A 113 12.69 -13.22 -18.03
CA TRP A 113 11.75 -13.08 -16.93
C TRP A 113 11.95 -14.18 -15.87
N ASP A 114 12.09 -15.45 -16.26
CA ASP A 114 12.36 -16.55 -15.32
C ASP A 114 13.64 -16.29 -14.51
N GLN A 115 14.69 -15.80 -15.17
CA GLN A 115 15.94 -15.46 -14.49
C GLN A 115 15.74 -14.32 -13.47
N ILE A 116 14.95 -13.29 -13.80
CA ILE A 116 14.61 -12.21 -12.86
C ILE A 116 13.80 -12.76 -11.68
N MET A 117 12.82 -13.63 -11.92
CA MET A 117 12.00 -14.19 -10.84
C MET A 117 12.82 -15.08 -9.90
N ARG A 118 13.79 -15.86 -10.39
CA ARG A 118 14.74 -16.62 -9.53
C ARG A 118 15.63 -15.71 -8.69
N GLN A 119 16.08 -14.58 -9.24
CA GLN A 119 16.83 -13.58 -8.47
C GLN A 119 15.94 -12.93 -7.41
N ALA A 120 14.71 -12.57 -7.77
CA ALA A 120 13.72 -11.97 -6.88
C ALA A 120 13.34 -12.91 -5.71
N GLU A 121 13.18 -14.20 -5.99
CA GLU A 121 12.98 -15.26 -4.99
C GLU A 121 14.14 -15.30 -3.98
N SER A 122 15.39 -15.35 -4.48
CA SER A 122 16.56 -15.33 -3.63
C SER A 122 16.66 -14.05 -2.78
N MET A 123 16.27 -12.88 -3.34
CA MET A 123 16.21 -11.62 -2.62
C MET A 123 15.13 -11.65 -1.53
N TRP A 124 13.97 -12.23 -1.81
CA TRP A 124 12.90 -12.42 -0.83
C TRP A 124 13.36 -13.29 0.33
N ASP A 125 13.91 -14.47 0.06
CA ASP A 125 14.35 -15.42 1.08
C ASP A 125 15.35 -14.81 2.07
N VAL A 126 16.27 -14.01 1.54
CA VAL A 126 17.32 -13.37 2.36
C VAL A 126 16.81 -12.13 3.10
N SER A 127 15.89 -11.37 2.50
CA SER A 127 15.42 -10.09 3.06
C SER A 127 14.21 -10.24 3.99
N ARG A 128 13.40 -11.28 3.83
CA ARG A 128 12.12 -11.45 4.51
C ARG A 128 12.26 -11.34 6.02
N GLU A 129 13.07 -12.21 6.63
CA GLU A 129 13.19 -12.26 8.09
C GLU A 129 13.83 -10.97 8.66
N PRO A 130 15.00 -10.47 8.18
CA PRO A 130 15.65 -9.32 8.80
C PRO A 130 15.02 -7.97 8.53
N PHE A 131 14.31 -7.79 7.39
CA PHE A 131 13.82 -6.49 6.95
C PHE A 131 12.30 -6.37 6.87
N ILE A 132 11.56 -7.49 7.00
CA ILE A 132 10.11 -7.49 6.82
C ILE A 132 9.39 -8.07 8.05
N GLU A 133 9.84 -9.20 8.59
CA GLU A 133 9.19 -9.92 9.68
C GLU A 133 9.80 -9.62 11.08
N SER A 134 10.89 -8.88 11.14
CA SER A 134 11.59 -8.57 12.41
C SER A 134 11.65 -7.08 12.71
N GLU A 135 11.71 -6.72 13.98
CA GLU A 135 11.94 -5.34 14.41
C GLU A 135 13.30 -4.83 13.90
N LEU A 136 13.31 -3.76 13.11
CA LEU A 136 14.51 -3.12 12.60
C LEU A 136 15.14 -2.22 13.68
N ARG A 137 15.93 -2.80 14.59
CA ARG A 137 16.53 -2.08 15.74
C ARG A 137 17.68 -1.17 15.33
N SER A 138 18.68 -1.69 14.64
CA SER A 138 19.82 -0.90 14.16
C SER A 138 20.56 -1.60 13.02
N VAL A 139 21.34 -0.83 12.25
CA VAL A 139 22.26 -1.38 11.23
C VAL A 139 23.29 -2.30 11.88
N LEU A 140 23.74 -1.97 13.11
CA LEU A 140 24.69 -2.79 13.87
C LEU A 140 24.14 -4.18 14.20
N SER A 141 22.84 -4.35 14.36
CA SER A 141 22.23 -5.66 14.58
C SER A 141 22.38 -6.58 13.36
N LEU A 142 22.41 -6.02 12.16
CA LEU A 142 22.65 -6.78 10.93
C LEU A 142 24.11 -7.23 10.81
N LEU A 143 25.08 -6.43 11.32
CA LEU A 143 26.50 -6.79 11.29
C LEU A 143 26.83 -8.04 12.13
N LYS A 144 25.97 -8.42 13.07
CA LYS A 144 26.13 -9.61 13.89
C LYS A 144 25.64 -10.91 13.22
N ARG A 145 25.05 -10.83 12.01
CA ARG A 145 24.55 -12.01 11.30
C ARG A 145 25.71 -12.76 10.63
N PRO A 146 25.85 -14.06 10.84
CA PRO A 146 26.94 -14.84 10.24
C PRO A 146 26.82 -14.92 8.71
N THR A 147 25.61 -14.71 8.16
CA THR A 147 25.30 -14.76 6.71
C THR A 147 25.43 -13.39 6.03
N LEU A 148 25.78 -12.32 6.75
CA LEU A 148 25.72 -10.93 6.25
C LEU A 148 26.37 -10.74 4.87
N LEU A 149 27.57 -11.29 4.64
CA LEU A 149 28.28 -11.11 3.36
C LEU A 149 27.55 -11.78 2.20
N ARG A 150 26.97 -12.96 2.44
CA ARG A 150 26.14 -13.67 1.45
C ARG A 150 24.86 -12.87 1.20
N ASP A 151 24.19 -12.43 2.27
CA ASP A 151 22.92 -11.70 2.22
C ASP A 151 23.08 -10.38 1.46
N LEU A 152 24.16 -9.62 1.70
CA LEU A 152 24.47 -8.40 0.96
C LEU A 152 24.75 -8.63 -0.54
N ARG A 153 25.37 -9.78 -0.89
CA ARG A 153 25.58 -10.13 -2.31
C ARG A 153 24.26 -10.41 -3.02
N VAL A 154 23.33 -11.07 -2.34
CA VAL A 154 22.01 -11.43 -2.89
C VAL A 154 21.11 -10.18 -2.97
N ILE A 155 20.97 -9.42 -1.89
CA ILE A 155 20.14 -8.20 -1.86
C ILE A 155 20.71 -7.13 -2.78
N ALA A 156 22.04 -7.10 -2.96
CA ALA A 156 22.78 -6.15 -3.79
C ALA A 156 22.27 -4.70 -3.60
N PRO A 157 22.35 -4.13 -2.39
CA PRO A 157 21.73 -2.84 -2.07
C PRO A 157 22.28 -1.67 -2.90
N TRP A 158 23.43 -1.85 -3.56
CA TRP A 158 24.03 -0.90 -4.50
C TRP A 158 23.50 -0.99 -5.92
N LYS A 159 22.71 -2.03 -6.27
CA LYS A 159 22.06 -2.16 -7.58
C LYS A 159 20.68 -1.50 -7.55
N SER A 160 20.38 -0.75 -8.58
CA SER A 160 19.01 -0.30 -8.85
C SER A 160 18.17 -1.42 -9.45
N LEU A 161 16.85 -1.29 -9.41
CA LEU A 161 15.91 -2.18 -10.06
C LEU A 161 16.23 -2.31 -11.57
N ARG A 162 16.56 -1.20 -12.21
CA ARG A 162 17.00 -1.14 -13.61
C ARG A 162 18.39 -1.72 -13.86
N GLY A 163 19.17 -1.95 -12.82
CA GLY A 163 20.43 -2.69 -12.89
C GLY A 163 20.26 -4.20 -13.07
N LEU A 164 19.05 -4.72 -12.93
CA LEU A 164 18.71 -6.09 -13.33
C LEU A 164 18.66 -6.18 -14.85
N ARG A 165 19.30 -7.22 -15.41
CA ARG A 165 19.42 -7.40 -16.87
C ARG A 165 18.12 -7.92 -17.45
N LEU A 166 17.32 -7.03 -17.99
CA LEU A 166 16.07 -7.32 -18.69
C LEU A 166 16.05 -6.45 -19.96
N LYS A 167 16.14 -7.07 -21.13
CA LYS A 167 16.28 -6.40 -22.42
C LYS A 167 14.93 -6.02 -23.03
N ASP A 168 13.92 -6.90 -22.88
CA ASP A 168 12.59 -6.63 -23.37
C ASP A 168 12.01 -5.42 -22.62
N GLN A 169 11.71 -4.34 -23.37
CA GLN A 169 11.25 -3.08 -22.80
C GLN A 169 9.84 -3.19 -22.19
N ARG A 170 9.02 -4.10 -22.66
CA ARG A 170 7.67 -4.38 -22.13
C ARG A 170 7.78 -5.02 -20.75
N LEU A 171 8.59 -6.06 -20.62
CA LEU A 171 8.87 -6.70 -19.34
C LEU A 171 9.60 -5.74 -18.38
N ARG A 172 10.44 -4.84 -18.91
CA ARG A 172 11.06 -3.77 -18.13
C ARG A 172 10.00 -2.85 -17.52
N LYS A 173 9.01 -2.40 -18.30
CA LYS A 173 7.90 -1.58 -17.80
C LYS A 173 7.11 -2.30 -16.70
N ILE A 174 6.85 -3.61 -16.87
CA ILE A 174 6.20 -4.44 -15.84
C ILE A 174 7.04 -4.48 -14.56
N LEU A 175 8.35 -4.74 -14.66
CA LEU A 175 9.23 -4.80 -13.50
C LEU A 175 9.34 -3.43 -12.79
N ASP A 176 9.49 -2.35 -13.55
CA ASP A 176 9.58 -0.98 -13.03
C ASP A 176 8.30 -0.57 -12.26
N ARG A 177 7.13 -1.07 -12.69
CA ARG A 177 5.85 -0.83 -12.00
C ARG A 177 5.88 -1.30 -10.54
N TYR A 178 6.60 -2.37 -10.20
CA TYR A 178 6.66 -2.85 -8.81
C TYR A 178 7.36 -1.86 -7.87
N ALA A 179 8.17 -0.91 -8.37
CA ALA A 179 8.66 0.19 -7.55
C ALA A 179 7.51 1.08 -7.06
N THR A 180 6.45 1.28 -7.85
CA THR A 180 5.32 2.12 -7.48
C THR A 180 4.48 1.50 -6.35
N TYR A 181 4.57 0.19 -6.09
CA TYR A 181 3.96 -0.47 -4.93
C TYR A 181 4.56 -0.05 -3.59
N SER A 182 5.73 0.58 -3.62
CA SER A 182 6.34 1.24 -2.46
C SER A 182 6.35 2.77 -2.61
N GLY A 183 5.62 3.29 -3.61
CA GLY A 183 5.56 4.72 -3.91
C GLY A 183 6.87 5.30 -4.39
N SER A 184 7.72 4.48 -5.05
CA SER A 184 9.08 4.80 -5.41
C SER A 184 9.26 5.05 -6.90
N ASP A 185 10.32 5.76 -7.22
CA ASP A 185 10.79 6.01 -8.57
C ASP A 185 11.63 4.80 -9.06
N PRO A 186 11.22 4.08 -10.10
CA PRO A 186 11.97 2.91 -10.60
C PRO A 186 13.36 3.26 -11.12
N ARG A 187 13.62 4.53 -11.47
CA ARG A 187 14.94 5.00 -11.94
C ARG A 187 16.01 4.89 -10.84
N VAL A 188 15.59 5.00 -9.56
CA VAL A 188 16.48 4.98 -8.38
C VAL A 188 16.10 3.93 -7.34
N ALA A 189 15.04 3.20 -7.56
CA ALA A 189 14.56 2.12 -6.68
C ALA A 189 15.59 0.99 -6.60
N PRO A 190 15.83 0.37 -5.42
CA PRO A 190 16.79 -0.71 -5.26
C PRO A 190 16.28 -2.01 -5.87
N ALA A 191 17.21 -2.85 -6.36
CA ALA A 191 16.94 -4.12 -7.02
C ALA A 191 16.09 -5.08 -6.18
N VAL A 192 16.20 -5.03 -4.85
CA VAL A 192 15.44 -5.88 -3.93
C VAL A 192 13.92 -5.69 -4.06
N LEU A 193 13.44 -4.57 -4.62
CA LEU A 193 11.99 -4.39 -4.89
C LEU A 193 11.46 -5.36 -5.96
N ALA A 194 12.32 -6.02 -6.76
CA ALA A 194 11.90 -7.12 -7.61
C ALA A 194 11.25 -8.27 -6.81
N SER A 195 11.59 -8.42 -5.53
CA SER A 195 10.94 -9.41 -4.66
C SER A 195 9.42 -9.22 -4.54
N ILE A 196 8.89 -8.02 -4.80
CA ILE A 196 7.43 -7.76 -4.81
C ILE A 196 6.78 -8.52 -5.98
N ALA A 197 7.44 -8.56 -7.15
CA ALA A 197 6.95 -9.33 -8.30
C ALA A 197 6.92 -10.83 -7.98
N PHE A 198 7.99 -11.34 -7.35
CA PHE A 198 8.03 -12.74 -6.90
C PHE A 198 6.93 -13.05 -5.88
N VAL A 199 6.72 -12.17 -4.89
CA VAL A 199 5.68 -12.36 -3.87
C VAL A 199 4.29 -12.40 -4.50
N GLU A 200 4.00 -11.55 -5.48
CA GLU A 200 2.73 -11.55 -6.20
C GLU A 200 2.55 -12.85 -6.99
N GLU A 201 3.58 -13.31 -7.71
CA GLU A 201 3.55 -14.57 -8.46
C GLU A 201 3.38 -15.79 -7.55
N ALA A 202 4.17 -15.86 -6.46
CA ALA A 202 4.25 -17.03 -5.61
C ALA A 202 3.08 -17.19 -4.63
N PHE A 203 2.51 -16.07 -4.15
CA PHE A 203 1.44 -16.07 -3.14
C PHE A 203 0.09 -15.58 -3.68
N GLY A 204 0.07 -15.16 -4.92
CA GLY A 204 -1.12 -14.83 -5.69
C GLY A 204 -1.72 -13.46 -5.40
N ALA A 205 -2.59 -13.09 -6.31
CA ALA A 205 -3.51 -11.96 -6.23
C ALA A 205 -4.90 -12.46 -5.84
N TRP A 206 -5.49 -11.88 -4.81
CA TRP A 206 -6.76 -12.33 -4.24
C TRP A 206 -7.74 -11.18 -4.15
N HIS A 207 -8.95 -11.40 -4.66
CA HIS A 207 -10.10 -10.56 -4.41
C HIS A 207 -10.79 -10.98 -3.11
N ILE A 208 -11.29 -10.02 -2.36
CA ILE A 208 -12.14 -10.26 -1.19
C ILE A 208 -13.57 -9.98 -1.62
N LYS A 209 -14.43 -11.01 -1.57
CA LYS A 209 -15.83 -10.88 -1.96
C LYS A 209 -16.53 -9.78 -1.15
N GLY A 210 -17.17 -8.86 -1.84
CA GLY A 210 -17.77 -7.67 -1.25
C GLY A 210 -16.80 -6.53 -0.97
N GLY A 211 -15.57 -6.64 -1.48
CA GLY A 211 -14.52 -5.63 -1.40
C GLY A 211 -13.58 -5.80 -0.20
N VAL A 212 -12.45 -5.09 -0.27
CA VAL A 212 -11.38 -5.17 0.75
C VAL A 212 -11.81 -4.68 2.13
N GLY A 213 -12.85 -3.86 2.19
CA GLY A 213 -13.47 -3.41 3.46
C GLY A 213 -13.94 -4.56 4.33
N LYS A 214 -14.36 -5.70 3.74
CA LYS A 214 -14.75 -6.91 4.49
C LYS A 214 -13.63 -7.46 5.38
N LEU A 215 -12.38 -7.32 4.95
CA LEU A 215 -11.24 -7.67 5.80
C LEU A 215 -11.13 -6.71 7.00
N ALA A 216 -11.34 -5.42 6.77
CA ALA A 216 -11.32 -4.43 7.85
C ALA A 216 -12.46 -4.65 8.84
N ASP A 217 -13.68 -4.99 8.35
CA ASP A 217 -14.86 -5.33 9.16
C ASP A 217 -14.57 -6.56 10.03
N ALA A 218 -13.99 -7.61 9.44
CA ALA A 218 -13.65 -8.84 10.16
C ALA A 218 -12.60 -8.60 11.25
N VAL A 219 -11.56 -7.77 10.96
CA VAL A 219 -10.55 -7.39 11.96
C VAL A 219 -11.16 -6.53 13.06
N TYR A 220 -12.06 -5.61 12.73
CA TYR A 220 -12.79 -4.80 13.71
C TYR A 220 -13.65 -5.67 14.61
N GLN A 221 -14.45 -6.59 14.05
CA GLN A 221 -15.24 -7.54 14.83
C GLN A 221 -14.33 -8.37 15.75
N ARG A 222 -13.16 -8.81 15.25
CA ARG A 222 -12.18 -9.54 16.08
C ARG A 222 -11.67 -8.70 17.27
N CYS A 223 -11.53 -7.37 17.10
CA CYS A 223 -11.20 -6.47 18.20
C CYS A 223 -12.33 -6.47 19.25
N LEU A 224 -13.59 -6.32 18.82
CA LEU A 224 -14.75 -6.31 19.72
C LEU A 224 -14.86 -7.62 20.51
N ASP A 225 -14.69 -8.77 19.84
CA ASP A 225 -14.71 -10.10 20.48
C ASP A 225 -13.59 -10.28 21.52
N ARG A 226 -12.54 -9.47 21.43
CA ARG A 226 -11.44 -9.45 22.40
C ARG A 226 -11.58 -8.35 23.47
N GLY A 227 -12.70 -7.63 23.48
CA GLY A 227 -12.98 -6.60 24.47
C GLY A 227 -12.28 -5.27 24.22
N VAL A 228 -11.77 -5.02 23.00
CA VAL A 228 -11.22 -3.72 22.62
C VAL A 228 -12.34 -2.69 22.56
N LYS A 229 -12.15 -1.55 23.20
CA LYS A 229 -13.07 -0.39 23.16
C LYS A 229 -12.72 0.51 22.00
N PHE A 230 -13.73 1.11 21.35
CA PHE A 230 -13.56 2.08 20.28
C PHE A 230 -14.32 3.36 20.57
N GLU A 231 -13.68 4.50 20.34
CA GLU A 231 -14.30 5.82 20.28
C GLU A 231 -14.05 6.42 18.89
N PHE A 232 -15.12 6.55 18.11
CA PHE A 232 -15.11 7.17 16.78
C PHE A 232 -15.41 8.67 16.85
N ASN A 233 -15.07 9.41 15.79
CA ASN A 233 -15.19 10.87 15.74
C ASN A 233 -14.36 11.58 16.83
N VAL A 234 -13.30 10.95 17.29
CA VAL A 234 -12.44 11.44 18.36
C VAL A 234 -11.00 11.55 17.88
N SER A 235 -10.55 12.75 17.60
CA SER A 235 -9.17 13.03 17.17
C SER A 235 -8.22 13.12 18.36
N VAL A 236 -7.05 12.51 18.23
CA VAL A 236 -5.93 12.72 19.16
C VAL A 236 -5.21 14.01 18.77
N LYS A 237 -5.13 14.94 19.70
CA LYS A 237 -4.48 16.24 19.56
C LYS A 237 -2.99 16.20 19.89
N GLU A 238 -2.64 15.41 20.92
CA GLU A 238 -1.28 15.36 21.45
C GLU A 238 -0.97 14.00 22.07
N ILE A 239 0.28 13.56 21.95
CA ILE A 239 0.87 12.45 22.71
C ILE A 239 1.62 13.07 23.91
N ASN A 240 1.06 12.86 25.10
CA ASN A 240 1.60 13.40 26.35
C ASN A 240 2.90 12.67 26.73
N HIS A 241 3.88 13.40 27.28
CA HIS A 241 5.19 12.82 27.62
C HIS A 241 5.91 13.67 28.70
N ASP A 242 6.85 13.02 29.41
CA ASP A 242 7.77 13.65 30.35
C ASP A 242 9.14 14.02 29.73
N GLY A 243 9.27 13.89 28.40
CA GLY A 243 10.51 14.09 27.64
C GLY A 243 11.27 12.79 27.35
N ASN A 244 11.08 11.72 28.11
CA ASN A 244 11.71 10.41 27.93
C ASN A 244 10.70 9.30 27.62
N SER A 245 9.52 9.38 28.22
CA SER A 245 8.47 8.37 28.12
C SER A 245 7.14 9.02 27.79
N THR A 246 6.25 8.30 27.09
CA THR A 246 4.85 8.72 26.96
C THR A 246 4.12 8.55 28.30
N THR A 247 3.21 9.46 28.60
CA THR A 247 2.34 9.42 29.78
C THR A 247 0.87 9.29 29.40
N GLY A 248 0.54 9.31 28.12
CA GLY A 248 -0.83 9.19 27.62
C GLY A 248 -1.08 10.02 26.37
N ILE A 249 -2.32 10.42 26.18
CA ILE A 249 -2.76 11.25 25.05
C ILE A 249 -3.70 12.35 25.53
N THR A 250 -3.77 13.43 24.78
CA THR A 250 -4.81 14.47 24.91
C THR A 250 -5.66 14.45 23.64
N LEU A 251 -6.96 14.37 23.79
CA LEU A 251 -7.93 14.37 22.70
C LEU A 251 -8.26 15.81 22.25
N ALA A 252 -8.90 15.95 21.09
CA ALA A 252 -9.27 17.27 20.56
C ALA A 252 -10.28 18.03 21.47
N ASP A 253 -11.12 17.31 22.20
CA ASP A 253 -12.04 17.84 23.22
C ASP A 253 -11.37 18.16 24.56
N ASN A 254 -10.04 18.04 24.64
CA ASN A 254 -9.17 18.25 25.80
C ASN A 254 -9.30 17.19 26.92
N ARG A 255 -9.98 16.08 26.70
CA ARG A 255 -9.89 14.92 27.61
C ARG A 255 -8.45 14.39 27.61
N LYS A 256 -7.93 14.09 28.78
CA LYS A 256 -6.62 13.45 28.98
C LYS A 256 -6.82 11.99 29.33
N ILE A 257 -6.13 11.14 28.64
CA ILE A 257 -6.16 9.68 28.85
C ILE A 257 -4.74 9.25 29.25
N ASP A 258 -4.58 8.83 30.48
CA ASP A 258 -3.30 8.35 30.98
C ASP A 258 -3.03 6.94 30.46
N SER A 259 -1.82 6.75 29.95
CA SER A 259 -1.34 5.44 29.50
C SER A 259 0.18 5.42 29.41
N SER A 260 0.80 4.34 29.88
CA SER A 260 2.23 4.10 29.71
C SER A 260 2.58 3.52 28.33
N ILE A 261 1.58 3.08 27.55
CA ILE A 261 1.76 2.51 26.22
C ILE A 261 0.81 3.22 25.25
N VAL A 262 1.38 3.83 24.22
CA VAL A 262 0.64 4.46 23.11
C VAL A 262 1.08 3.83 21.80
N VAL A 263 0.13 3.31 21.03
CA VAL A 263 0.36 2.77 19.68
C VAL A 263 -0.26 3.73 18.66
N ALA A 264 0.57 4.46 17.93
CA ALA A 264 0.16 5.44 16.92
C ALA A 264 0.08 4.77 15.55
N ASN A 265 -1.13 4.73 14.97
CA ASN A 265 -1.39 4.28 13.58
C ASN A 265 -1.60 5.45 12.60
N ALA A 266 -1.34 6.67 13.00
CA ALA A 266 -1.26 7.84 12.14
C ALA A 266 0.04 7.81 11.30
N ASP A 267 0.12 8.64 10.25
CA ASP A 267 1.38 8.79 9.51
C ASP A 267 2.52 9.21 10.45
N ALA A 268 3.66 8.55 10.28
CA ALA A 268 4.81 8.77 11.19
C ALA A 268 5.30 10.22 11.18
N THR A 269 5.22 10.91 10.04
CA THR A 269 5.57 12.34 9.95
C THR A 269 4.61 13.17 10.80
N THR A 270 3.32 12.85 10.76
CA THR A 270 2.30 13.48 11.61
C THR A 270 2.56 13.18 13.10
N VAL A 271 2.86 11.94 13.44
CA VAL A 271 3.19 11.55 14.84
C VAL A 271 4.34 12.40 15.39
N TYR A 272 5.47 12.40 14.67
CA TYR A 272 6.67 13.07 15.18
C TYR A 272 6.65 14.58 15.07
N ASN A 273 5.97 15.17 14.09
CA ASN A 273 6.00 16.61 13.84
C ASN A 273 4.78 17.36 14.37
N LYS A 274 3.62 16.68 14.52
CA LYS A 274 2.38 17.32 14.96
C LYS A 274 1.90 16.83 16.33
N LEU A 275 1.92 15.50 16.56
CA LEU A 275 1.35 14.93 17.80
C LEU A 275 2.31 14.95 18.99
N ILE A 276 3.63 14.91 18.78
CA ILE A 276 4.61 15.12 19.85
C ILE A 276 4.99 16.60 19.84
N THR A 277 4.49 17.36 20.80
CA THR A 277 4.75 18.80 20.88
C THR A 277 6.08 19.12 21.56
N GLY A 278 6.57 20.35 21.39
CA GLY A 278 7.77 20.84 22.05
C GLY A 278 9.11 20.28 21.52
N LYS A 279 10.20 20.72 22.20
CA LYS A 279 11.59 20.36 21.88
C LYS A 279 12.01 19.09 22.64
N VAL A 280 11.57 17.92 22.17
CA VAL A 280 11.88 16.63 22.80
C VAL A 280 13.20 16.09 22.28
N LYS A 281 14.23 16.00 23.14
CA LYS A 281 15.59 15.56 22.72
C LYS A 281 15.61 14.13 22.17
N SER A 282 14.85 13.21 22.76
CA SER A 282 14.79 11.81 22.36
C SER A 282 14.35 11.61 20.90
N VAL A 283 13.38 12.39 20.41
CA VAL A 283 12.84 12.25 19.03
C VAL A 283 13.53 13.14 17.99
N ARG A 284 14.49 13.99 18.39
CA ARG A 284 15.14 14.93 17.45
C ARG A 284 15.78 14.25 16.24
N LYS A 285 16.45 13.11 16.48
CA LYS A 285 17.10 12.36 15.38
C LYS A 285 16.05 11.75 14.43
N GLU A 286 14.93 11.28 14.97
CA GLU A 286 13.84 10.70 14.15
C GLU A 286 13.17 11.76 13.30
N ARG A 287 12.84 12.94 13.86
CA ARG A 287 12.36 14.11 13.10
C ARG A 287 13.31 14.50 11.98
N ALA A 288 14.61 14.61 12.26
CA ALA A 288 15.62 14.95 11.25
C ALA A 288 15.75 13.87 10.14
N LYS A 289 15.57 12.61 10.50
CA LYS A 289 15.56 11.48 9.56
C LYS A 289 14.35 11.55 8.63
N LEU A 290 13.15 11.70 9.20
CA LEU A 290 11.90 11.79 8.43
C LEU A 290 11.86 13.03 7.52
N ALA A 291 12.44 14.15 7.95
CA ALA A 291 12.55 15.36 7.13
C ALA A 291 13.48 15.19 5.91
N LYS A 292 14.38 14.20 5.93
CA LYS A 292 15.29 13.86 4.81
C LYS A 292 14.79 12.71 3.95
N ALA A 293 13.76 12.02 4.40
CA ALA A 293 13.19 10.89 3.67
C ALA A 293 12.34 11.40 2.50
N ASP A 294 12.55 10.83 1.32
CA ASP A 294 11.70 11.13 0.17
C ASP A 294 10.29 10.60 0.44
N PRO A 295 9.25 11.43 0.32
CA PRO A 295 7.89 10.95 0.43
C PRO A 295 7.51 10.07 -0.76
N SER A 296 6.56 9.15 -0.56
CA SER A 296 6.01 8.35 -1.64
C SER A 296 5.20 9.21 -2.61
N LEU A 297 5.03 8.71 -3.85
CA LEU A 297 4.04 9.26 -4.75
C LEU A 297 2.62 9.20 -4.14
N ALA A 298 1.72 9.96 -4.74
CA ALA A 298 0.28 9.94 -4.48
C ALA A 298 -0.47 9.24 -5.63
N GLY A 299 -1.79 9.18 -5.54
CA GLY A 299 -2.63 8.63 -6.59
C GLY A 299 -3.81 9.55 -6.88
N PHE A 300 -4.17 9.62 -8.15
CA PHE A 300 -5.42 10.21 -8.63
C PHE A 300 -6.31 9.08 -9.12
N SER A 301 -7.51 8.96 -8.61
CA SER A 301 -8.37 7.82 -8.93
C SER A 301 -9.76 8.23 -9.37
N LEU A 302 -10.34 7.40 -10.24
CA LEU A 302 -11.73 7.50 -10.70
C LEU A 302 -12.48 6.27 -10.20
N LEU A 303 -13.66 6.50 -9.66
CA LEU A 303 -14.62 5.48 -9.30
C LEU A 303 -15.73 5.55 -10.34
N LEU A 304 -15.82 4.52 -11.18
CA LEU A 304 -16.72 4.48 -12.31
C LEU A 304 -17.83 3.46 -12.05
N GLY A 305 -19.06 3.93 -11.88
CA GLY A 305 -20.25 3.10 -11.92
C GLY A 305 -20.74 2.97 -13.37
N LEU A 306 -20.82 1.75 -13.87
CA LEU A 306 -21.12 1.47 -15.27
C LEU A 306 -22.39 0.63 -15.43
N ARG A 307 -23.23 1.02 -16.38
CA ARG A 307 -24.38 0.23 -16.83
C ARG A 307 -23.92 -1.03 -17.57
N PRO A 308 -24.76 -2.05 -17.70
CA PRO A 308 -24.46 -3.26 -18.46
C PRO A 308 -23.96 -2.95 -19.88
N SER A 309 -23.07 -3.80 -20.39
CA SER A 309 -22.62 -3.77 -21.80
C SER A 309 -23.05 -5.02 -22.52
N GLU A 310 -23.46 -4.87 -23.79
CA GLU A 310 -23.73 -6.00 -24.68
C GLU A 310 -22.44 -6.65 -25.20
N SER A 311 -21.31 -5.90 -25.20
CA SER A 311 -20.01 -6.40 -25.60
C SER A 311 -19.14 -6.64 -24.35
N GLU A 312 -18.64 -7.87 -24.20
CA GLU A 312 -17.57 -8.13 -23.23
C GLU A 312 -16.31 -7.38 -23.65
N ALA A 313 -15.94 -6.37 -22.90
CA ALA A 313 -14.80 -5.51 -23.22
C ALA A 313 -13.44 -6.19 -23.08
N GLY A 314 -13.37 -7.53 -22.95
CA GLY A 314 -12.11 -8.27 -22.78
C GLY A 314 -11.27 -7.80 -21.60
N ILE A 315 -11.90 -7.16 -20.60
CA ILE A 315 -11.24 -6.63 -19.40
C ILE A 315 -11.10 -7.73 -18.35
N SER A 316 -9.90 -7.90 -17.84
CA SER A 316 -9.62 -8.77 -16.70
C SER A 316 -9.91 -8.06 -15.38
N HIS A 317 -9.78 -8.74 -14.24
CA HIS A 317 -9.96 -8.12 -12.93
C HIS A 317 -8.97 -6.97 -12.71
N HIS A 318 -7.69 -7.19 -13.01
CA HIS A 318 -6.66 -6.16 -12.96
C HIS A 318 -6.05 -5.93 -14.33
N ASN A 319 -6.07 -4.70 -14.80
CA ASN A 319 -5.54 -4.30 -16.10
C ASN A 319 -4.57 -3.14 -15.94
N ILE A 320 -3.45 -3.20 -16.66
CA ILE A 320 -2.47 -2.14 -16.71
C ILE A 320 -2.29 -1.69 -18.14
N PHE A 321 -2.49 -0.41 -18.39
CA PHE A 321 -2.29 0.21 -19.69
C PHE A 321 -1.03 1.07 -19.62
N PHE A 322 0.03 0.63 -20.28
CA PHE A 322 1.28 1.39 -20.32
C PHE A 322 1.28 2.44 -21.43
N PRO A 323 1.81 3.65 -21.16
CA PRO A 323 2.08 4.65 -22.19
C PRO A 323 3.26 4.22 -23.07
N GLU A 324 3.47 4.92 -24.20
CA GLU A 324 4.66 4.73 -25.01
C GLU A 324 5.92 5.07 -24.22
N ASN A 325 5.97 6.25 -23.62
CA ASN A 325 7.11 6.72 -22.81
C ASN A 325 6.78 6.64 -21.29
N TYR A 326 7.08 5.48 -20.69
CA TYR A 326 6.83 5.28 -19.26
C TYR A 326 7.74 6.13 -18.35
N ASP A 327 8.95 6.50 -18.81
CA ASP A 327 9.87 7.32 -18.02
C ASP A 327 9.37 8.75 -17.82
N ALA A 328 8.60 9.28 -18.77
CA ALA A 328 7.99 10.60 -18.65
C ALA A 328 7.11 10.74 -17.41
N GLU A 329 6.41 9.64 -17.00
CA GLU A 329 5.59 9.59 -15.79
C GLU A 329 6.41 9.95 -14.55
N PHE A 330 7.59 9.33 -14.40
CA PHE A 330 8.45 9.55 -13.22
C PHE A 330 9.15 10.91 -13.24
N VAL A 331 9.47 11.43 -14.41
CA VAL A 331 9.96 12.80 -14.58
C VAL A 331 8.90 13.81 -14.16
N ASP A 332 7.65 13.63 -14.58
CA ASP A 332 6.56 14.53 -14.21
C ASP A 332 6.26 14.48 -12.71
N ILE A 333 6.18 13.29 -12.11
CA ILE A 333 5.86 13.12 -10.70
C ILE A 333 6.99 13.59 -9.78
N PHE A 334 8.23 13.10 -10.00
CA PHE A 334 9.33 13.26 -9.04
C PHE A 334 10.20 14.49 -9.33
N ASP A 335 10.38 14.87 -10.60
CA ASP A 335 11.25 15.98 -10.95
C ASP A 335 10.45 17.28 -11.13
N ARG A 336 9.38 17.25 -11.94
CA ARG A 336 8.57 18.43 -12.31
C ARG A 336 7.42 18.72 -11.34
N LYS A 337 6.99 17.75 -10.52
CA LYS A 337 5.85 17.85 -9.59
C LYS A 337 4.54 18.20 -10.30
N LYS A 338 4.29 17.60 -11.46
CA LYS A 338 3.12 17.86 -12.31
C LYS A 338 2.29 16.59 -12.52
N PRO A 339 0.98 16.72 -12.74
CA PRO A 339 0.15 15.63 -13.26
C PRO A 339 0.72 15.05 -14.55
N VAL A 340 0.65 13.74 -14.68
CA VAL A 340 1.22 13.02 -15.83
C VAL A 340 0.34 13.20 -17.05
N THR A 341 0.91 13.61 -18.18
CA THR A 341 0.15 13.86 -19.41
C THR A 341 -0.37 12.57 -20.05
N ASP A 342 0.46 11.53 -20.12
CA ASP A 342 0.08 10.18 -20.61
C ASP A 342 0.45 9.15 -19.52
N PRO A 343 -0.42 8.95 -18.52
CA PRO A 343 -0.11 8.11 -17.38
C PRO A 343 -0.26 6.62 -17.69
N THR A 344 0.48 5.80 -16.95
CA THR A 344 0.11 4.39 -16.80
C THR A 344 -1.21 4.31 -16.07
N ILE A 345 -2.18 3.62 -16.64
CA ILE A 345 -3.52 3.48 -16.05
C ILE A 345 -3.66 2.07 -15.47
N TYR A 346 -3.91 2.01 -14.18
CA TYR A 346 -4.39 0.80 -13.52
C TYR A 346 -5.91 0.81 -13.46
N LEU A 347 -6.55 -0.25 -13.96
CA LEU A 347 -7.99 -0.44 -13.92
C LEU A 347 -8.29 -1.76 -13.20
N CYS A 348 -9.08 -1.67 -12.14
CA CYS A 348 -9.62 -2.82 -11.40
C CYS A 348 -11.12 -2.93 -11.68
N ALA A 349 -11.53 -4.10 -12.23
CA ALA A 349 -12.92 -4.45 -12.53
C ALA A 349 -13.25 -5.77 -11.81
N PRO A 350 -13.66 -5.74 -10.54
CA PRO A 350 -13.81 -6.96 -9.74
C PRO A 350 -14.93 -7.89 -10.24
N ARG A 351 -15.93 -7.38 -10.97
CA ARG A 351 -17.09 -8.14 -11.43
C ARG A 351 -17.77 -8.92 -10.31
N ASP A 352 -17.79 -8.32 -9.13
CA ASP A 352 -18.41 -8.87 -7.93
C ASP A 352 -19.85 -8.33 -7.80
N GLU A 353 -20.82 -9.19 -8.02
CA GLU A 353 -22.25 -8.83 -7.95
C GLU A 353 -22.63 -8.27 -6.58
N SER A 354 -21.92 -8.62 -5.51
CA SER A 354 -22.16 -8.06 -4.19
C SER A 354 -21.70 -6.61 -4.02
N MET A 355 -20.96 -6.07 -5.00
CA MET A 355 -20.49 -4.68 -5.04
C MET A 355 -21.38 -3.76 -5.90
N VAL A 356 -22.48 -4.26 -6.43
CA VAL A 356 -23.46 -3.48 -7.22
C VAL A 356 -24.88 -3.80 -6.77
N LYS A 357 -25.80 -2.82 -6.88
CA LYS A 357 -27.21 -3.05 -6.50
C LYS A 357 -28.05 -3.60 -7.66
N HIS A 358 -27.59 -3.44 -8.89
CA HIS A 358 -28.34 -3.86 -10.09
C HIS A 358 -27.54 -4.89 -10.88
N PRO A 359 -28.17 -6.00 -11.32
CA PRO A 359 -27.51 -7.03 -12.10
C PRO A 359 -26.88 -6.47 -13.39
N GLY A 360 -25.70 -6.95 -13.75
CA GLY A 360 -24.96 -6.57 -14.94
C GLY A 360 -24.28 -5.19 -14.87
N HIS A 361 -24.51 -4.41 -13.81
CA HIS A 361 -23.75 -3.19 -13.58
C HIS A 361 -22.33 -3.56 -13.09
N GLU A 362 -21.38 -2.64 -13.26
CA GLU A 362 -20.00 -2.82 -12.84
C GLU A 362 -19.49 -1.62 -12.06
N ALA A 363 -18.69 -1.87 -11.02
CA ALA A 363 -17.98 -0.85 -10.25
C ALA A 363 -16.49 -0.94 -10.59
N TRP A 364 -15.94 0.02 -11.34
CA TRP A 364 -14.54 0.02 -11.72
C TRP A 364 -13.75 1.06 -10.93
N PHE A 365 -12.58 0.66 -10.46
CA PHE A 365 -11.61 1.55 -9.85
C PHE A 365 -10.48 1.81 -10.83
N VAL A 366 -10.23 3.07 -11.17
CA VAL A 366 -9.13 3.50 -12.03
C VAL A 366 -8.14 4.32 -11.20
N LEU A 367 -6.86 4.04 -11.32
CA LEU A 367 -5.79 4.74 -10.61
C LEU A 367 -4.68 5.11 -11.59
N VAL A 368 -4.22 6.36 -11.48
CA VAL A 368 -2.97 6.83 -12.08
C VAL A 368 -2.05 7.37 -10.98
N ASN A 369 -0.74 7.16 -11.13
CA ASN A 369 0.23 7.74 -10.23
C ASN A 369 0.24 9.27 -10.39
N ALA A 370 0.39 9.97 -9.27
CA ALA A 370 0.29 11.43 -9.23
C ALA A 370 1.33 12.06 -8.30
N PRO A 371 1.73 13.31 -8.55
CA PRO A 371 2.48 14.09 -7.59
C PRO A 371 1.63 14.35 -6.35
N ARG A 372 2.28 14.49 -5.20
CA ARG A 372 1.60 14.80 -3.94
C ARG A 372 0.86 16.13 -4.01
N HIS A 373 -0.17 16.24 -3.16
CA HIS A 373 -0.84 17.53 -2.95
C HIS A 373 0.08 18.53 -2.26
N ASP A 374 0.13 19.73 -2.79
CA ASP A 374 0.69 20.92 -2.14
C ASP A 374 -0.02 22.15 -2.69
N ALA A 375 -0.81 22.81 -1.84
CA ALA A 375 -1.58 24.01 -2.21
C ALA A 375 -0.68 25.17 -2.71
N SER A 376 0.61 25.15 -2.35
CA SER A 376 1.58 26.16 -2.81
C SER A 376 2.26 25.83 -4.13
N ASN A 377 2.08 24.64 -4.68
CA ASN A 377 2.79 24.12 -5.87
C ASN A 377 4.31 24.12 -5.75
N LYS A 378 4.86 24.11 -4.54
CA LYS A 378 6.31 24.14 -4.33
C LYS A 378 6.93 22.75 -4.31
N ASP A 379 6.35 21.85 -3.50
CA ASP A 379 6.86 20.49 -3.29
C ASP A 379 5.85 19.42 -3.77
N GLY A 380 4.86 19.82 -4.56
CA GLY A 380 3.80 19.00 -5.11
C GLY A 380 2.95 19.78 -6.10
N PHE A 381 1.73 19.34 -6.33
CA PHE A 381 0.75 19.97 -7.21
C PHE A 381 -0.52 20.33 -6.43
N ASN A 382 -1.13 21.47 -6.74
CA ASN A 382 -2.37 21.91 -6.09
C ASN A 382 -3.59 21.19 -6.68
N TRP A 383 -4.03 20.12 -6.04
CA TRP A 383 -5.20 19.33 -6.41
C TRP A 383 -6.54 19.89 -5.90
N ASN A 384 -6.62 21.17 -5.51
CA ASN A 384 -7.88 21.79 -5.09
C ASN A 384 -8.70 22.37 -6.25
N ASP A 385 -8.17 22.41 -7.47
CA ASP A 385 -8.87 22.91 -8.66
C ASP A 385 -9.79 21.82 -9.21
N ALA A 386 -11.10 21.95 -8.94
CA ALA A 386 -12.11 20.98 -9.37
C ALA A 386 -12.25 20.90 -10.91
N ASP A 387 -12.12 22.04 -11.61
CA ASP A 387 -12.24 22.08 -13.06
C ASP A 387 -11.05 21.38 -13.74
N PHE A 388 -9.85 21.60 -13.20
CA PHE A 388 -8.67 20.86 -13.64
C PHE A 388 -8.85 19.36 -13.41
N ASN A 389 -9.26 18.96 -12.18
CA ASN A 389 -9.44 17.56 -11.82
C ASN A 389 -10.46 16.87 -12.73
N HIS A 390 -11.56 17.55 -13.06
CA HIS A 390 -12.55 16.99 -13.99
C HIS A 390 -11.97 16.83 -15.41
N ARG A 391 -11.29 17.84 -15.96
CA ARG A 391 -10.64 17.72 -17.27
C ARG A 391 -9.60 16.60 -17.31
N TYR A 392 -8.82 16.44 -16.23
CA TYR A 392 -7.84 15.37 -16.14
C TYR A 392 -8.49 13.99 -16.05
N ALA A 393 -9.59 13.86 -15.31
CA ALA A 393 -10.40 12.64 -15.29
C ALA A 393 -10.92 12.26 -16.67
N MET A 394 -11.45 13.23 -17.41
CA MET A 394 -11.94 13.01 -18.79
C MET A 394 -10.81 12.62 -19.74
N GLN A 395 -9.61 13.18 -19.60
CA GLN A 395 -8.42 12.77 -20.37
C GLN A 395 -8.02 11.30 -20.10
N ILE A 396 -8.13 10.84 -18.85
CA ILE A 396 -7.87 9.43 -18.49
C ILE A 396 -8.92 8.52 -19.15
N ILE A 397 -10.19 8.92 -19.14
CA ILE A 397 -11.28 8.20 -19.82
C ILE A 397 -11.03 8.16 -21.33
N ASP A 398 -10.66 9.29 -21.96
CA ASP A 398 -10.31 9.35 -23.39
C ASP A 398 -9.17 8.39 -23.75
N SER A 399 -8.14 8.31 -22.89
CA SER A 399 -7.03 7.38 -23.06
C SER A 399 -7.47 5.92 -23.00
N LEU A 400 -8.42 5.55 -22.13
CA LEU A 400 -8.99 4.21 -22.09
C LEU A 400 -9.86 3.90 -23.32
N GLU A 401 -10.72 4.85 -23.72
CA GLU A 401 -11.59 4.70 -24.88
C GLU A 401 -10.79 4.59 -26.19
N SER A 402 -9.71 5.35 -26.34
CA SER A 402 -8.80 5.22 -27.51
C SER A 402 -8.14 3.84 -27.62
N ARG A 403 -8.12 3.08 -26.51
CA ARG A 403 -7.61 1.69 -26.42
C ARG A 403 -8.73 0.65 -26.49
N GLY A 404 -9.94 1.06 -26.91
CA GLY A 404 -11.09 0.18 -27.13
C GLY A 404 -11.90 -0.17 -25.89
N ILE A 405 -11.72 0.56 -24.77
CA ILE A 405 -12.49 0.34 -23.55
C ILE A 405 -13.67 1.31 -23.52
N SER A 406 -14.87 0.83 -23.82
CA SER A 406 -16.08 1.66 -23.80
C SER A 406 -16.48 2.04 -22.38
N ILE A 407 -16.52 3.33 -22.08
CA ILE A 407 -16.85 3.88 -20.77
C ILE A 407 -18.01 4.86 -20.84
N ARG A 408 -17.93 5.91 -21.69
CA ARG A 408 -18.89 7.02 -21.68
C ARG A 408 -20.34 6.60 -21.90
N ASP A 409 -20.59 5.71 -22.85
CA ASP A 409 -21.94 5.23 -23.17
C ASP A 409 -22.59 4.45 -22.01
N ARG A 410 -21.75 3.91 -21.11
CA ARG A 410 -22.16 3.12 -19.96
C ARG A 410 -22.11 3.91 -18.65
N LEU A 411 -21.49 5.08 -18.62
CA LEU A 411 -21.20 5.82 -17.41
C LEU A 411 -22.49 6.27 -16.71
N ASP A 412 -22.67 5.78 -15.48
CA ASP A 412 -23.78 6.10 -14.58
C ASP A 412 -23.31 6.94 -13.40
N LEU A 413 -22.08 6.70 -12.94
CA LEU A 413 -21.44 7.41 -11.85
C LEU A 413 -19.96 7.68 -12.16
N LEU A 414 -19.53 8.91 -11.94
CA LEU A 414 -18.12 9.31 -11.91
C LEU A 414 -17.85 10.02 -10.60
N GLU A 415 -16.99 9.44 -9.78
CA GLU A 415 -16.45 10.10 -8.59
C GLU A 415 -14.93 10.20 -8.72
N ILE A 416 -14.39 11.38 -8.43
CA ILE A 416 -12.96 11.67 -8.54
C ILE A 416 -12.36 11.74 -7.12
N ARG A 417 -11.25 11.04 -6.91
CA ARG A 417 -10.50 11.08 -5.66
C ARG A 417 -9.07 11.56 -5.94
N THR A 418 -8.73 12.70 -5.41
CA THR A 418 -7.44 13.36 -5.60
C THR A 418 -6.47 13.11 -4.46
N PRO A 419 -5.18 13.40 -4.61
CA PRO A 419 -4.24 13.42 -3.49
C PRO A 419 -4.66 14.36 -2.35
N ALA A 420 -5.35 15.48 -2.65
CA ALA A 420 -5.90 16.38 -1.62
C ALA A 420 -7.03 15.72 -0.82
N ASP A 421 -7.87 14.90 -1.47
CA ASP A 421 -8.92 14.13 -0.80
C ASP A 421 -8.32 13.08 0.14
N LEU A 422 -7.29 12.38 -0.29
CA LEU A 422 -6.60 11.39 0.53
C LEU A 422 -5.94 12.04 1.75
N GLU A 423 -5.35 13.23 1.60
CA GLU A 423 -4.82 13.99 2.73
C GLU A 423 -5.92 14.34 3.73
N ARG A 424 -7.08 14.81 3.26
CA ARG A 424 -8.22 15.19 4.12
C ARG A 424 -8.83 13.99 4.84
N THR A 425 -9.00 12.88 4.15
CA THR A 425 -9.77 11.73 4.68
C THR A 425 -8.98 10.83 5.62
N VAL A 426 -7.66 10.72 5.43
CA VAL A 426 -6.81 9.80 6.22
C VAL A 426 -5.58 10.49 6.83
N ALA A 427 -5.52 11.82 6.80
CA ALA A 427 -4.43 12.63 7.33
C ALA A 427 -3.03 12.20 6.81
N ALA A 428 -2.97 11.73 5.55
CA ALA A 428 -1.72 11.36 4.88
C ALA A 428 -1.08 12.63 4.28
N PRO A 429 0.08 13.10 4.75
CA PRO A 429 0.66 14.36 4.27
C PRO A 429 0.87 14.40 2.76
N GLY A 430 0.25 15.37 2.09
CA GLY A 430 0.25 15.50 0.63
C GLY A 430 -0.45 14.37 -0.12
N GLY A 431 -1.27 13.57 0.54
CA GLY A 431 -1.91 12.41 -0.05
C GLY A 431 -0.94 11.25 -0.38
N ALA A 432 0.21 11.20 0.27
CA ALA A 432 1.18 10.12 0.08
C ALA A 432 0.58 8.76 0.43
N ILE A 433 0.64 7.80 -0.52
CA ILE A 433 -0.03 6.49 -0.35
C ILE A 433 0.70 5.66 0.73
N TYR A 434 2.04 5.67 0.73
CA TYR A 434 2.87 4.75 1.52
C TYR A 434 3.75 5.47 2.57
N GLY A 435 3.53 6.75 2.84
CA GLY A 435 4.37 7.58 3.70
C GLY A 435 5.70 7.93 2.99
N THR A 436 6.83 7.34 3.41
CA THR A 436 8.11 7.51 2.72
C THR A 436 8.29 6.49 1.60
N SER A 437 8.94 6.91 0.50
CA SER A 437 9.34 6.04 -0.61
C SER A 437 10.48 5.09 -0.22
N SER A 438 10.77 4.13 -1.10
CA SER A 438 11.91 3.21 -0.97
C SER A 438 13.02 3.54 -1.97
N ASN A 439 13.27 4.83 -2.25
CA ASN A 439 14.31 5.29 -3.16
C ASN A 439 15.71 5.12 -2.54
N GLY A 440 16.60 4.47 -3.28
CA GLY A 440 18.00 4.27 -2.92
C GLY A 440 18.25 3.21 -1.83
N ALA A 441 19.52 2.83 -1.67
CA ALA A 441 19.96 1.72 -0.83
C ALA A 441 19.69 1.87 0.67
N ARG A 442 19.46 3.08 1.16
CA ARG A 442 19.24 3.39 2.57
C ARG A 442 17.76 3.56 2.94
N SER A 443 16.87 3.48 1.99
CA SER A 443 15.45 3.80 2.15
C SER A 443 14.76 2.98 3.26
N ALA A 444 15.07 1.69 3.38
CA ALA A 444 14.52 0.83 4.44
C ALA A 444 14.82 1.37 5.85
N PHE A 445 15.96 2.07 6.03
CA PHE A 445 16.36 2.68 7.31
C PHE A 445 15.81 4.09 7.51
N MET A 446 15.30 4.72 6.46
CA MET A 446 14.72 6.06 6.54
C MET A 446 13.26 6.04 7.04
N ARG A 447 12.58 4.92 6.89
CA ARG A 447 11.22 4.73 7.42
C ARG A 447 11.21 4.77 8.95
N ALA A 448 10.11 5.25 9.55
CA ALA A 448 9.95 5.25 10.99
C ALA A 448 10.03 3.82 11.57
N LYS A 449 10.76 3.65 12.66
CA LYS A 449 10.81 2.38 13.39
C LYS A 449 9.50 2.15 14.14
N ASN A 450 9.18 0.88 14.40
CA ASN A 450 8.01 0.53 15.20
C ASN A 450 8.18 1.01 16.66
N ARG A 451 9.35 0.86 17.25
CA ARG A 451 9.64 1.37 18.59
C ARG A 451 10.19 2.80 18.49
N SER A 452 9.46 3.76 19.04
CA SER A 452 9.91 5.15 19.14
C SER A 452 11.09 5.30 20.10
N PRO A 453 11.96 6.32 19.89
CA PRO A 453 12.90 6.74 20.91
C PRO A 453 12.23 7.26 22.19
N LEU A 454 10.98 7.72 22.14
CA LEU A 454 10.15 8.03 23.29
C LEU A 454 9.61 6.71 23.86
N LYS A 455 10.03 6.34 25.08
CA LYS A 455 9.62 5.06 25.69
C LYS A 455 8.10 4.96 25.80
N GLY A 456 7.55 3.77 25.58
CA GLY A 456 6.11 3.51 25.62
C GLY A 456 5.35 3.95 24.36
N LEU A 457 5.98 4.70 23.44
CA LEU A 457 5.39 5.04 22.14
C LEU A 457 5.83 4.06 21.07
N TYR A 458 4.87 3.58 20.28
CA TYR A 458 5.08 2.68 19.16
C TYR A 458 4.38 3.24 17.91
N CYS A 459 5.00 3.08 16.73
CA CYS A 459 4.41 3.41 15.43
C CYS A 459 4.07 2.13 14.68
N VAL A 460 2.84 2.05 14.14
CA VAL A 460 2.34 0.89 13.38
C VAL A 460 1.71 1.34 12.08
N GLY A 461 1.72 0.49 11.07
CA GLY A 461 1.04 0.74 9.80
C GLY A 461 1.95 1.14 8.66
N GLY A 462 1.35 1.64 7.56
CA GLY A 462 2.03 1.78 6.27
C GLY A 462 3.18 2.79 6.20
N SER A 463 3.23 3.80 7.09
CA SER A 463 4.34 4.76 7.17
C SER A 463 5.43 4.36 8.18
N ALA A 464 5.20 3.28 8.94
CA ALA A 464 6.18 2.67 9.83
C ALA A 464 6.79 1.42 9.19
N HIS A 465 7.83 0.86 9.80
CA HIS A 465 8.44 -0.40 9.40
C HIS A 465 7.42 -1.56 9.50
N PRO A 466 7.38 -2.53 8.56
CA PRO A 466 8.25 -2.67 7.38
C PRO A 466 7.79 -1.85 6.17
N GLY A 467 6.59 -1.31 6.11
CA GLY A 467 6.10 -0.49 5.02
C GLY A 467 4.62 -0.54 4.76
N GLY A 468 4.21 0.00 3.61
CA GLY A 468 2.82 0.05 3.15
C GLY A 468 2.41 -1.21 2.39
N GLY A 469 1.09 -1.37 2.21
CA GLY A 469 0.44 -2.56 1.68
C GLY A 469 -0.15 -3.43 2.79
N LEU A 470 -1.28 -4.07 2.53
CA LEU A 470 -2.03 -4.84 3.54
C LEU A 470 -1.16 -5.86 4.29
N PRO A 471 -0.36 -6.72 3.62
CA PRO A 471 0.46 -7.69 4.33
C PRO A 471 1.50 -7.04 5.25
N LEU A 472 2.19 -5.99 4.77
CA LEU A 472 3.22 -5.32 5.56
C LEU A 472 2.63 -4.59 6.77
N VAL A 473 1.41 -4.06 6.63
CA VAL A 473 0.66 -3.45 7.75
C VAL A 473 0.30 -4.49 8.82
N GLY A 474 -0.08 -5.69 8.40
CA GLY A 474 -0.33 -6.82 9.31
C GLY A 474 0.94 -7.25 10.05
N LEU A 475 2.07 -7.35 9.34
CA LEU A 475 3.39 -7.65 9.93
C LEU A 475 3.87 -6.52 10.85
N SER A 476 3.64 -5.25 10.50
CA SER A 476 3.93 -4.11 11.38
C SER A 476 3.21 -4.26 12.73
N ALA A 477 1.95 -4.70 12.70
CA ALA A 477 1.18 -4.95 13.93
C ALA A 477 1.75 -6.09 14.76
N GLU A 478 2.19 -7.16 14.12
CA GLU A 478 2.85 -8.27 14.79
C GLU A 478 4.14 -7.83 15.47
N ILE A 479 5.01 -7.11 14.75
CA ILE A 479 6.27 -6.58 15.26
C ILE A 479 6.02 -5.67 16.48
N VAL A 480 5.04 -4.78 16.41
CA VAL A 480 4.69 -3.89 17.55
C VAL A 480 4.20 -4.70 18.73
N THR A 481 3.34 -5.69 18.50
CA THR A 481 2.85 -6.55 19.59
C THR A 481 4.01 -7.29 20.27
N GLN A 482 4.90 -7.92 19.50
CA GLN A 482 6.10 -8.60 20.04
C GLN A 482 7.03 -7.64 20.78
N ALA A 483 7.14 -6.38 20.33
CA ALA A 483 7.92 -5.36 20.99
C ALA A 483 7.34 -4.95 22.36
N ILE A 484 6.03 -5.03 22.54
CA ILE A 484 5.34 -4.70 23.80
C ILE A 484 5.32 -5.91 24.75
N VAL A 485 4.89 -7.07 24.25
CA VAL A 485 4.62 -8.27 25.07
C VAL A 485 5.88 -9.09 25.33
N GLY A 486 6.86 -9.03 24.42
CA GLY A 486 8.02 -9.93 24.39
C GLY A 486 7.75 -11.20 23.56
N LYS A 487 8.83 -11.79 23.01
CA LYS A 487 8.71 -12.95 22.10
C LYS A 487 8.16 -14.23 22.75
N ALA A 488 8.25 -14.37 24.07
CA ALA A 488 7.84 -15.59 24.79
C ALA A 488 6.33 -15.71 25.00
N ASN A 489 5.56 -14.63 24.86
CA ASN A 489 4.13 -14.57 25.17
C ASN A 489 3.28 -14.31 23.92
N HIS A 490 3.76 -14.70 22.76
CA HIS A 490 3.09 -14.42 21.46
C HIS A 490 2.40 -15.65 20.89
#